data_f09ef69be20436b62d709eeb82c50295
#
_entry.id   f09ef69be20436b62d709eeb82c50295
#
_cell.length_a   1.000
_cell.length_b   1.000
_cell.length_c   1.000
_cell.angle_alpha   90.00
_cell.angle_beta   90.00
_cell.angle_gamma   90.00
#
_symmetry.space_group_name_H-M   'P 1'
#
loop_
_entity.id
_entity.type
_entity.pdbx_description
1 polymer ?
#
loop_
_entity_poly.entity_id
_entity_poly.type
_entity_poly.pdbx_seq_one_letter_code
_entity_poly.pdbx_strand_id
1 'polypeptide(L)'
;MDFKRYIHAHSDELLASLAALVRIPSVEGEPEEGAPFGKEPARCLREMLALCEKLGFPTENMDDRVGWCEYGEGEEMVAVLGHLDVVPAGDGWTESEPFSGEIKNGRIYGRGTMDDKGPMVAAVYALKALKESGFQPSRRIRVIFGTNEETGCGDMAWYASHGGEMPVMGFTPDGEYPLINGEKGILNGTYTRTLHQTGDYILTRFEGGEASNISPAYAVAEVKCPAEAASKIAAEKVTVTPIDGGIRVEAEGVAVHGSTPELGENAIGRLAMALAQLPFTGETGECLAFVSERLGMETHGESLGLAMRDGISGDLTMNVGVASFENEALSLTFSVRYPVTLPYELVYPRLKRGFTLGGFTETEMTHAAALYIPKDSELIRRLLGVYEAETGEKAEPKCIGGGTYAKSMPNIVAFGPIFPGDEVREHKPDEYMETRRVMQNAEIIASAMKALAE
;
A
#
# COMPACT_ATOMS: atom_id res chain seq x y z
N MET A 1 11.72 -37.11 -0.59
CA MET A 1 10.24 -36.99 -0.44
C MET A 1 9.80 -35.86 -1.36
N ASP A 2 8.63 -35.94 -1.98
CA ASP A 2 8.09 -34.80 -2.74
C ASP A 2 7.83 -33.63 -1.77
N PHE A 3 8.22 -32.42 -2.15
CA PHE A 3 8.10 -31.24 -1.27
C PHE A 3 6.64 -30.92 -0.91
N LYS A 4 5.68 -31.14 -1.80
CA LYS A 4 4.25 -30.96 -1.51
C LYS A 4 3.78 -31.91 -0.40
N ARG A 5 4.20 -33.17 -0.50
CA ARG A 5 3.89 -34.15 0.55
C ARG A 5 4.51 -33.76 1.90
N TYR A 6 5.70 -33.12 1.88
CA TYR A 6 6.31 -32.60 3.10
C TYR A 6 5.45 -31.49 3.70
N ILE A 7 5.02 -30.50 2.90
CA ILE A 7 4.18 -29.38 3.35
C ILE A 7 2.91 -29.90 4.03
N HIS A 8 2.19 -30.82 3.36
CA HIS A 8 0.97 -31.38 3.94
C HIS A 8 1.20 -32.18 5.21
N ALA A 9 2.30 -32.92 5.31
CA ALA A 9 2.64 -33.68 6.50
C ALA A 9 2.99 -32.79 7.72
N HIS A 10 3.38 -31.54 7.48
CA HIS A 10 3.76 -30.56 8.52
C HIS A 10 2.78 -29.37 8.60
N SER A 11 1.54 -29.56 8.10
CA SER A 11 0.52 -28.49 8.09
C SER A 11 0.20 -27.94 9.48
N ASP A 12 0.10 -28.82 10.48
CA ASP A 12 -0.20 -28.41 11.86
C ASP A 12 0.95 -27.58 12.47
N GLU A 13 2.21 -27.94 12.16
CA GLU A 13 3.37 -27.18 12.63
C GLU A 13 3.45 -25.82 11.94
N LEU A 14 3.17 -25.75 10.65
CA LEU A 14 3.13 -24.50 9.89
C LEU A 14 2.06 -23.58 10.46
N LEU A 15 0.83 -24.06 10.62
CA LEU A 15 -0.27 -23.27 11.18
C LEU A 15 -0.02 -22.84 12.62
N ALA A 16 0.61 -23.69 13.44
CA ALA A 16 1.00 -23.31 14.80
C ALA A 16 2.07 -22.23 14.82
N SER A 17 3.05 -22.27 13.90
CA SER A 17 4.08 -21.24 13.74
C SER A 17 3.47 -19.92 13.29
N LEU A 18 2.54 -19.95 12.33
CA LEU A 18 1.81 -18.76 11.91
C LEU A 18 1.00 -18.16 13.06
N ALA A 19 0.24 -18.98 13.78
CA ALA A 19 -0.52 -18.52 14.94
C ALA A 19 0.36 -17.87 16.01
N ALA A 20 1.58 -18.38 16.22
CA ALA A 20 2.53 -17.81 17.18
C ALA A 20 2.99 -16.40 16.74
N LEU A 21 3.29 -16.19 15.46
CA LEU A 21 3.70 -14.89 14.92
C LEU A 21 2.54 -13.88 14.85
N VAL A 22 1.34 -14.33 14.53
CA VAL A 22 0.12 -13.47 14.53
C VAL A 22 -0.13 -12.90 15.92
N ARG A 23 0.18 -13.64 17.01
CA ARG A 23 0.05 -13.16 18.40
C ARG A 23 1.00 -12.03 18.78
N ILE A 24 1.95 -11.70 17.93
CA ILE A 24 2.83 -10.55 18.13
C ILE A 24 2.21 -9.35 17.42
N PRO A 25 1.77 -8.29 18.14
CA PRO A 25 1.17 -7.12 17.54
C PRO A 25 2.25 -6.19 16.95
N SER A 26 2.89 -6.62 15.88
CA SER A 26 4.05 -5.97 15.27
C SER A 26 3.68 -4.70 14.48
N VAL A 27 2.85 -3.86 15.07
CA VAL A 27 2.56 -2.51 14.60
C VAL A 27 3.78 -1.63 14.86
N GLU A 28 4.12 -0.73 13.92
CA GLU A 28 5.18 0.25 14.12
C GLU A 28 4.97 1.05 15.41
N GLY A 29 6.04 1.28 16.13
CA GLY A 29 6.05 2.01 17.39
C GLY A 29 7.24 2.95 17.49
N GLU A 30 7.34 3.63 18.64
CA GLU A 30 8.46 4.54 18.88
C GLU A 30 9.81 3.83 18.76
N PRO A 31 10.80 4.42 18.06
CA PRO A 31 12.12 3.85 17.91
C PRO A 31 12.84 3.74 19.27
N GLU A 32 13.47 2.57 19.50
CA GLU A 32 14.28 2.31 20.68
C GLU A 32 15.62 1.65 20.28
N GLU A 33 16.57 1.57 21.21
CA GLU A 33 17.83 0.82 20.99
C GLU A 33 17.52 -0.66 20.72
N GLY A 34 17.96 -1.18 19.55
CA GLY A 34 17.67 -2.53 19.10
C GLY A 34 16.21 -2.75 18.66
N ALA A 35 15.45 -1.67 18.43
CA ALA A 35 14.09 -1.73 17.93
C ALA A 35 13.75 -0.46 17.12
N PRO A 36 14.36 -0.28 15.95
CA PRO A 36 14.28 0.97 15.18
C PRO A 36 12.88 1.32 14.66
N PHE A 37 11.99 0.35 14.55
CA PHE A 37 10.59 0.53 14.18
C PHE A 37 9.62 0.10 15.31
N GLY A 38 10.14 0.07 16.56
CA GLY A 38 9.40 -0.34 17.75
C GLY A 38 9.68 -1.77 18.19
N LYS A 39 9.31 -2.06 19.45
CA LYS A 39 9.63 -3.34 20.13
C LYS A 39 8.99 -4.54 19.46
N GLU A 40 7.75 -4.42 19.03
CA GLU A 40 6.98 -5.57 18.54
C GLU A 40 7.38 -5.99 17.13
N PRO A 41 7.67 -5.10 16.14
CA PRO A 41 8.31 -5.48 14.88
C PRO A 41 9.66 -6.18 15.07
N ALA A 42 10.54 -5.62 15.92
CA ALA A 42 11.84 -6.24 16.24
C ALA A 42 11.69 -7.61 16.91
N ARG A 43 10.72 -7.76 17.83
CA ARG A 43 10.37 -9.05 18.45
C ARG A 43 9.88 -10.05 17.42
N CYS A 44 8.99 -9.65 16.52
CA CYS A 44 8.45 -10.51 15.47
C CYS A 44 9.57 -11.04 14.55
N LEU A 45 10.51 -10.17 14.18
CA LEU A 45 11.69 -10.56 13.40
C LEU A 45 12.54 -11.62 14.11
N ARG A 46 12.86 -11.39 15.39
CA ARG A 46 13.64 -12.36 16.19
C ARG A 46 12.95 -13.72 16.32
N GLU A 47 11.64 -13.73 16.52
CA GLU A 47 10.85 -14.98 16.58
C GLU A 47 10.81 -15.72 15.23
N MET A 48 10.71 -14.97 14.12
CA MET A 48 10.80 -15.55 12.76
C MET A 48 12.19 -16.16 12.51
N LEU A 49 13.26 -15.45 12.88
CA LEU A 49 14.63 -15.98 12.75
C LEU A 49 14.85 -17.22 13.62
N ALA A 50 14.34 -17.22 14.86
CA ALA A 50 14.38 -18.41 15.74
C ALA A 50 13.61 -19.60 15.14
N LEU A 51 12.47 -19.35 14.46
CA LEU A 51 11.76 -20.38 13.69
C LEU A 51 12.64 -20.94 12.56
N CYS A 52 13.32 -20.08 11.81
CA CYS A 52 14.22 -20.48 10.72
C CYS A 52 15.38 -21.36 11.25
N GLU A 53 16.00 -20.96 12.35
CA GLU A 53 17.07 -21.74 13.02
C GLU A 53 16.58 -23.11 13.47
N LYS A 54 15.40 -23.16 14.10
CA LYS A 54 14.75 -24.42 14.52
C LYS A 54 14.49 -25.33 13.32
N LEU A 55 14.17 -24.78 12.15
CA LEU A 55 14.01 -25.52 10.91
C LEU A 55 15.34 -25.87 10.23
N GLY A 56 16.48 -25.44 10.79
CA GLY A 56 17.81 -25.80 10.37
C GLY A 56 18.39 -24.95 9.25
N PHE A 57 18.03 -23.68 9.19
CA PHE A 57 18.61 -22.70 8.28
C PHE A 57 19.58 -21.77 9.01
N PRO A 58 20.69 -21.37 8.38
CA PRO A 58 21.47 -20.24 8.84
C PRO A 58 20.63 -18.96 8.71
N THR A 59 20.76 -18.07 9.70
CA THR A 59 20.06 -16.81 9.78
C THR A 59 21.00 -15.64 9.99
N GLU A 60 20.60 -14.48 9.56
CA GLU A 60 21.24 -13.21 9.85
C GLU A 60 20.20 -12.20 10.31
N ASN A 61 20.59 -11.36 11.24
CA ASN A 61 19.80 -10.22 11.73
C ASN A 61 20.59 -8.93 11.53
N MET A 62 20.09 -8.05 10.71
CA MET A 62 20.71 -6.79 10.36
C MET A 62 20.07 -5.63 11.14
N ASP A 63 20.55 -5.43 12.38
CA ASP A 63 20.15 -4.36 13.32
C ASP A 63 18.64 -4.31 13.64
N ASP A 64 17.99 -5.48 13.75
CA ASP A 64 16.56 -5.62 14.01
C ASP A 64 15.66 -4.83 13.02
N ARG A 65 16.19 -4.51 11.84
CA ARG A 65 15.48 -3.90 10.71
C ARG A 65 15.09 -4.92 9.67
N VAL A 66 16.07 -5.75 9.29
CA VAL A 66 15.92 -6.78 8.27
C VAL A 66 16.61 -8.05 8.75
N GLY A 67 15.97 -9.18 8.52
CA GLY A 67 16.62 -10.47 8.75
C GLY A 67 16.36 -11.40 7.57
N TRP A 68 17.10 -12.50 7.52
CA TRP A 68 16.89 -13.53 6.50
C TRP A 68 17.32 -14.91 6.94
N CYS A 69 16.79 -15.90 6.25
CA CYS A 69 17.35 -17.24 6.24
C CYS A 69 17.73 -17.65 4.81
N GLU A 70 18.65 -18.59 4.67
CA GLU A 70 19.20 -18.94 3.36
C GLU A 70 19.42 -20.46 3.20
N TYR A 71 19.27 -20.95 1.96
CA TYR A 71 19.55 -22.32 1.57
C TYR A 71 20.26 -22.39 0.22
N GLY A 72 21.25 -23.27 0.13
CA GLY A 72 22.06 -23.51 -1.07
C GLY A 72 23.41 -22.80 -1.02
N GLU A 73 24.19 -23.00 -2.07
CA GLU A 73 25.51 -22.43 -2.26
C GLU A 73 25.59 -21.75 -3.63
N GLY A 74 26.56 -20.88 -3.85
CA GLY A 74 26.80 -20.20 -5.14
C GLY A 74 26.89 -18.68 -5.00
N GLU A 75 27.28 -18.04 -6.09
CA GLU A 75 27.48 -16.58 -6.14
C GLU A 75 26.16 -15.84 -6.29
N GLU A 76 25.26 -16.35 -7.13
CA GLU A 76 23.94 -15.74 -7.37
C GLU A 76 22.93 -16.09 -6.27
N MET A 77 22.04 -15.17 -5.98
CA MET A 77 20.97 -15.33 -5.00
C MET A 77 19.62 -14.95 -5.62
N VAL A 78 18.62 -15.79 -5.41
CA VAL A 78 17.19 -15.48 -5.66
C VAL A 78 16.51 -15.20 -4.34
N ALA A 79 15.58 -14.24 -4.31
CA ALA A 79 14.92 -13.81 -3.09
C ALA A 79 13.42 -14.09 -3.07
N VAL A 80 12.92 -14.42 -1.87
CA VAL A 80 11.54 -14.20 -1.47
C VAL A 80 11.59 -13.11 -0.40
N LEU A 81 10.95 -11.98 -0.67
CA LEU A 81 11.01 -10.79 0.15
C LEU A 81 9.61 -10.48 0.69
N GLY A 82 9.45 -10.34 1.98
CA GLY A 82 8.20 -9.90 2.59
C GLY A 82 8.42 -9.27 3.96
N HIS A 83 7.33 -8.95 4.65
CA HIS A 83 7.41 -8.19 5.89
C HIS A 83 6.71 -8.87 7.07
N LEU A 84 7.03 -8.40 8.27
CA LEU A 84 6.51 -8.92 9.54
C LEU A 84 5.79 -7.85 10.35
N ASP A 85 5.95 -6.56 9.99
CA ASP A 85 5.13 -5.48 10.52
C ASP A 85 3.70 -5.58 9.99
N VAL A 86 2.79 -4.93 10.66
CA VAL A 86 1.36 -4.93 10.31
C VAL A 86 0.75 -3.57 10.62
N VAL A 87 -0.28 -3.17 9.88
CA VAL A 87 -1.08 -2.00 10.21
C VAL A 87 -1.79 -2.16 11.56
N PRO A 88 -2.19 -1.07 12.24
CA PRO A 88 -3.02 -1.13 13.42
C PRO A 88 -4.27 -1.98 13.22
N ALA A 89 -4.69 -2.68 14.27
CA ALA A 89 -5.85 -3.56 14.19
C ALA A 89 -7.14 -2.83 13.77
N GLY A 90 -7.33 -1.59 14.25
CA GLY A 90 -8.58 -0.88 14.09
C GLY A 90 -9.72 -1.49 14.91
N ASP A 91 -10.91 -0.92 14.74
CA ASP A 91 -12.14 -1.38 15.37
C ASP A 91 -12.94 -2.32 14.46
N GLY A 92 -13.97 -2.97 15.02
CA GLY A 92 -14.94 -3.76 14.25
C GLY A 92 -14.61 -5.25 14.12
N TRP A 93 -13.67 -5.77 14.89
CA TRP A 93 -13.42 -7.20 15.00
C TRP A 93 -14.58 -7.91 15.70
N THR A 94 -15.15 -8.92 15.06
CA THR A 94 -16.33 -9.65 15.53
C THR A 94 -16.14 -11.15 15.56
N GLU A 95 -15.28 -11.68 14.69
CA GLU A 95 -15.03 -13.12 14.59
C GLU A 95 -13.94 -13.58 15.56
N SER A 96 -12.94 -12.73 15.84
CA SER A 96 -11.78 -13.10 16.63
C SER A 96 -11.11 -11.83 17.18
N GLU A 97 -10.32 -11.96 18.25
CA GLU A 97 -9.43 -10.88 18.67
C GLU A 97 -8.33 -10.66 17.62
N PRO A 98 -7.92 -9.38 17.37
CA PRO A 98 -7.01 -9.03 16.28
C PRO A 98 -5.68 -9.82 16.23
N PHE A 99 -5.15 -10.18 17.38
CA PHE A 99 -3.87 -10.88 17.52
C PHE A 99 -4.01 -12.24 18.20
N SER A 100 -5.11 -12.95 17.98
CA SER A 100 -5.35 -14.25 18.58
C SER A 100 -4.61 -15.40 17.89
N GLY A 101 -4.49 -15.35 16.55
CA GLY A 101 -4.05 -16.49 15.75
C GLY A 101 -4.99 -17.69 15.91
N GLU A 102 -6.30 -17.45 16.13
CA GLU A 102 -7.29 -18.49 16.34
C GLU A 102 -7.58 -19.25 15.06
N ILE A 103 -7.56 -20.57 15.14
CA ILE A 103 -7.93 -21.44 14.02
C ILE A 103 -9.31 -22.01 14.28
N LYS A 104 -10.29 -21.63 13.44
CA LYS A 104 -11.65 -22.14 13.50
C LYS A 104 -12.28 -22.20 12.11
N ASN A 105 -13.15 -23.15 11.89
CA ASN A 105 -13.90 -23.31 10.64
C ASN A 105 -13.03 -23.32 9.38
N GLY A 106 -11.81 -23.88 9.46
CA GLY A 106 -10.87 -23.95 8.34
C GLY A 106 -10.20 -22.62 7.99
N ARG A 107 -10.23 -21.63 8.89
CA ARG A 107 -9.59 -20.32 8.77
C ARG A 107 -8.69 -20.04 9.95
N ILE A 108 -7.58 -19.37 9.72
CA ILE A 108 -6.76 -18.76 10.75
C ILE A 108 -7.04 -17.26 10.76
N TYR A 109 -7.44 -16.70 11.89
CA TYR A 109 -7.83 -15.31 12.07
C TYR A 109 -6.74 -14.51 12.75
N GLY A 110 -6.60 -13.27 12.33
CA GLY A 110 -5.77 -12.26 12.96
C GLY A 110 -5.07 -11.34 11.97
N ARG A 111 -4.71 -10.15 12.42
CA ARG A 111 -3.95 -9.17 11.66
C ARG A 111 -2.58 -9.75 11.27
N GLY A 112 -2.25 -9.70 9.96
CA GLY A 112 -1.03 -10.29 9.41
C GLY A 112 -1.20 -11.73 8.91
N THR A 113 -2.39 -12.33 9.01
CA THR A 113 -2.61 -13.67 8.45
C THR A 113 -2.58 -13.69 6.94
N MET A 114 -3.04 -12.61 6.30
CA MET A 114 -3.05 -12.43 4.86
C MET A 114 -1.87 -11.56 4.42
N ASP A 115 -1.54 -10.55 5.19
CA ASP A 115 -0.57 -9.49 4.88
C ASP A 115 0.36 -9.24 6.08
N ASP A 116 1.61 -9.74 6.11
CA ASP A 116 2.26 -10.68 5.20
C ASP A 116 2.86 -11.88 5.98
N LYS A 117 2.56 -12.00 7.32
CA LYS A 117 3.10 -13.08 8.17
C LYS A 117 2.73 -14.47 7.68
N GLY A 118 1.49 -14.64 7.18
CA GLY A 118 1.02 -15.92 6.64
C GLY A 118 1.85 -16.38 5.45
N PRO A 119 1.97 -15.58 4.39
CA PRO A 119 2.82 -15.87 3.25
C PRO A 119 4.29 -16.07 3.60
N MET A 120 4.83 -15.29 4.55
CA MET A 120 6.23 -15.43 4.95
C MET A 120 6.50 -16.71 5.74
N VAL A 121 5.58 -17.15 6.61
CA VAL A 121 5.68 -18.48 7.24
C VAL A 121 5.55 -19.58 6.19
N ALA A 122 4.63 -19.44 5.24
CA ALA A 122 4.51 -20.38 4.12
C ALA A 122 5.83 -20.47 3.31
N ALA A 123 6.51 -19.32 3.08
CA ALA A 123 7.80 -19.28 2.39
C ALA A 123 8.92 -20.03 3.15
N VAL A 124 8.98 -19.90 4.47
CA VAL A 124 9.98 -20.63 5.29
C VAL A 124 9.72 -22.13 5.24
N TYR A 125 8.46 -22.57 5.34
CA TYR A 125 8.12 -23.99 5.23
C TYR A 125 8.27 -24.53 3.80
N ALA A 126 8.04 -23.70 2.77
CA ALA A 126 8.35 -24.00 1.38
C ALA A 126 9.85 -24.29 1.20
N LEU A 127 10.71 -23.41 1.73
CA LEU A 127 12.16 -23.59 1.70
C LEU A 127 12.58 -24.88 2.43
N LYS A 128 11.98 -25.15 3.59
CA LYS A 128 12.23 -26.40 4.33
C LYS A 128 11.83 -27.64 3.54
N ALA A 129 10.67 -27.61 2.89
CA ALA A 129 10.20 -28.70 2.06
C ALA A 129 11.13 -29.00 0.87
N LEU A 130 11.66 -27.96 0.23
CA LEU A 130 12.65 -28.11 -0.84
C LEU A 130 13.94 -28.75 -0.31
N LYS A 131 14.47 -28.31 0.83
CA LYS A 131 15.65 -28.89 1.47
C LYS A 131 15.42 -30.37 1.78
N GLU A 132 14.31 -30.74 2.39
CA GLU A 132 13.97 -32.12 2.75
C GLU A 132 13.64 -33.01 1.53
N SER A 133 13.26 -32.42 0.41
CA SER A 133 13.10 -33.14 -0.85
C SER A 133 14.43 -33.57 -1.47
N GLY A 134 15.54 -32.99 -0.99
CA GLY A 134 16.88 -33.20 -1.55
C GLY A 134 17.18 -32.30 -2.75
N PHE A 135 16.37 -31.25 -2.99
CA PHE A 135 16.64 -30.26 -4.03
C PHE A 135 17.96 -29.56 -3.76
N GLN A 136 18.82 -29.50 -4.77
CA GLN A 136 20.08 -28.76 -4.72
C GLN A 136 19.97 -27.56 -5.65
N PRO A 137 19.79 -26.35 -5.12
CA PRO A 137 19.66 -25.15 -5.94
C PRO A 137 20.98 -24.77 -6.58
N SER A 138 20.96 -24.27 -7.82
CA SER A 138 22.13 -23.71 -8.51
C SER A 138 22.41 -22.26 -8.09
N ARG A 139 21.40 -21.58 -7.53
CA ARG A 139 21.46 -20.25 -6.91
C ARG A 139 21.02 -20.36 -5.47
N ARG A 140 21.61 -19.62 -4.56
CA ARG A 140 21.13 -19.53 -3.17
C ARG A 140 19.70 -19.02 -3.15
N ILE A 141 18.87 -19.56 -2.26
CA ILE A 141 17.51 -19.09 -2.03
C ILE A 141 17.50 -18.38 -0.69
N ARG A 142 17.21 -17.09 -0.67
CA ARG A 142 17.13 -16.27 0.53
C ARG A 142 15.68 -15.84 0.76
N VAL A 143 15.17 -16.07 1.96
CA VAL A 143 13.89 -15.52 2.43
C VAL A 143 14.21 -14.35 3.33
N ILE A 144 13.82 -13.15 2.91
CA ILE A 144 14.14 -11.87 3.55
C ILE A 144 12.90 -11.34 4.25
N PHE A 145 13.05 -10.94 5.51
CA PHE A 145 12.00 -10.43 6.38
C PHE A 145 12.26 -8.97 6.71
N GLY A 146 11.41 -8.07 6.22
CA GLY A 146 11.40 -6.67 6.61
C GLY A 146 10.52 -6.41 7.83
N THR A 147 10.61 -5.20 8.37
CA THR A 147 9.88 -4.76 9.57
C THR A 147 9.28 -3.38 9.46
N ASN A 148 9.18 -2.82 8.23
CA ASN A 148 8.66 -1.46 7.99
C ASN A 148 8.05 -1.28 6.59
N GLU A 149 7.37 -2.28 6.05
CA GLU A 149 6.68 -2.17 4.74
C GLU A 149 5.53 -1.17 4.81
N GLU A 150 4.66 -1.35 5.79
CA GLU A 150 3.37 -0.67 5.95
C GLU A 150 3.49 0.85 6.13
N THR A 151 4.67 1.32 6.50
CA THR A 151 4.89 2.72 6.87
C THR A 151 6.04 3.41 6.11
N GLY A 152 6.60 2.76 5.07
CA GLY A 152 7.49 3.47 4.15
C GLY A 152 8.77 2.77 3.72
N CYS A 153 8.96 1.48 3.99
CA CYS A 153 10.10 0.66 3.53
C CYS A 153 11.49 1.21 3.94
N GLY A 154 11.56 1.86 5.12
CA GLY A 154 12.81 2.42 5.63
C GLY A 154 13.85 1.35 5.96
N ASP A 155 13.42 0.14 6.25
CA ASP A 155 14.22 -1.05 6.47
C ASP A 155 14.93 -1.52 5.18
N MET A 156 14.22 -1.57 4.05
CA MET A 156 14.82 -1.95 2.77
C MET A 156 15.76 -0.88 2.22
N ALA A 157 15.43 0.40 2.42
CA ALA A 157 16.33 1.51 2.10
C ALA A 157 17.62 1.41 2.93
N TRP A 158 17.49 1.03 4.21
CA TRP A 158 18.62 0.81 5.10
C TRP A 158 19.44 -0.42 4.68
N TYR A 159 18.79 -1.56 4.38
CA TYR A 159 19.44 -2.76 3.85
C TYR A 159 20.30 -2.44 2.62
N ALA A 160 19.73 -1.75 1.63
CA ALA A 160 20.44 -1.38 0.41
C ALA A 160 21.65 -0.47 0.68
N SER A 161 21.51 0.52 1.58
CA SER A 161 22.59 1.47 1.90
C SER A 161 23.69 0.89 2.79
N HIS A 162 23.46 -0.23 3.48
CA HIS A 162 24.41 -0.89 4.39
C HIS A 162 25.00 -2.20 3.84
N GLY A 163 24.99 -2.34 2.52
CA GLY A 163 25.67 -3.46 1.84
C GLY A 163 24.84 -4.75 1.77
N GLY A 164 23.52 -4.64 1.93
CA GLY A 164 22.63 -5.76 1.67
C GLY A 164 22.79 -6.28 0.24
N GLU A 165 22.90 -7.60 0.09
CA GLU A 165 23.08 -8.24 -1.21
C GLU A 165 21.78 -8.20 -2.01
N MET A 166 21.85 -7.73 -3.27
CA MET A 166 20.69 -7.66 -4.15
C MET A 166 20.48 -8.97 -4.92
N PRO A 167 19.25 -9.46 -5.03
CA PRO A 167 18.94 -10.67 -5.76
C PRO A 167 19.10 -10.48 -7.27
N VAL A 168 19.45 -11.57 -7.98
CA VAL A 168 19.40 -11.56 -9.45
C VAL A 168 17.96 -11.59 -9.96
N MET A 169 17.03 -12.19 -9.18
CA MET A 169 15.59 -12.19 -9.38
C MET A 169 14.89 -12.69 -8.13
N GLY A 170 13.59 -12.39 -8.01
CA GLY A 170 12.81 -12.87 -6.87
C GLY A 170 11.36 -12.41 -6.94
N PHE A 171 10.64 -12.61 -5.84
CA PHE A 171 9.26 -12.18 -5.71
C PHE A 171 8.92 -11.84 -4.25
N THR A 172 7.90 -11.02 -4.07
CA THR A 172 7.23 -10.83 -2.78
C THR A 172 5.88 -11.55 -2.81
N PRO A 173 5.57 -12.38 -1.80
CA PRO A 173 4.24 -13.02 -1.70
C PRO A 173 3.22 -12.09 -1.03
N ASP A 174 3.27 -10.81 -1.35
CA ASP A 174 2.48 -9.73 -0.80
C ASP A 174 1.73 -9.02 -1.94
N GLY A 175 0.65 -9.64 -2.40
CA GLY A 175 -0.18 -9.13 -3.50
C GLY A 175 -1.16 -10.17 -4.02
N GLU A 176 -1.36 -10.21 -5.33
CA GLU A 176 -2.35 -11.08 -5.96
C GLU A 176 -1.72 -12.04 -6.98
N TYR A 177 -2.28 -13.25 -7.05
CA TYR A 177 -2.08 -14.10 -8.21
C TYR A 177 -2.90 -13.58 -9.42
N PRO A 178 -2.51 -13.91 -10.70
CA PRO A 178 -1.38 -14.79 -11.04
C PRO A 178 0.00 -14.17 -10.84
N LEU A 179 0.18 -12.86 -11.02
CA LEU A 179 1.43 -12.13 -10.87
C LEU A 179 1.22 -10.64 -11.14
N ILE A 180 1.86 -9.79 -10.36
CA ILE A 180 1.91 -8.34 -10.58
C ILE A 180 3.31 -8.00 -11.10
N ASN A 181 3.40 -7.66 -12.39
CA ASN A 181 4.67 -7.29 -13.03
C ASN A 181 4.88 -5.79 -13.18
N GLY A 182 3.90 -5.00 -12.75
CA GLY A 182 3.95 -3.55 -12.80
C GLY A 182 3.19 -2.90 -11.66
N GLU A 183 3.82 -1.90 -11.06
CA GLU A 183 3.25 -1.07 -10.01
C GLU A 183 3.44 0.39 -10.38
N LYS A 184 2.35 1.17 -10.41
CA LYS A 184 2.40 2.59 -10.77
C LYS A 184 3.35 3.35 -9.86
N GLY A 185 3.99 4.37 -10.41
CA GLY A 185 4.74 5.32 -9.58
C GLY A 185 3.81 6.11 -8.68
N ILE A 186 4.28 6.46 -7.50
CA ILE A 186 3.49 7.10 -6.46
C ILE A 186 4.11 8.45 -6.12
N LEU A 187 3.31 9.50 -6.16
CA LEU A 187 3.63 10.82 -5.63
C LEU A 187 2.60 11.16 -4.56
N ASN A 188 3.02 11.29 -3.32
CA ASN A 188 2.19 11.85 -2.26
C ASN A 188 2.79 13.19 -1.84
N GLY A 189 1.95 14.21 -1.70
CA GLY A 189 2.47 15.51 -1.34
C GLY A 189 1.40 16.46 -0.81
N THR A 190 1.87 17.53 -0.21
CA THR A 190 1.04 18.62 0.32
C THR A 190 1.44 19.94 -0.34
N TYR A 191 0.44 20.64 -0.83
CA TYR A 191 0.58 22.01 -1.32
C TYR A 191 -0.26 22.94 -0.46
N THR A 192 0.32 24.09 -0.08
CA THR A 192 -0.30 25.06 0.82
C THR A 192 -0.36 26.44 0.16
N ARG A 193 -1.49 27.13 0.34
CA ARG A 193 -1.66 28.53 -0.09
C ARG A 193 -2.17 29.37 1.08
N THR A 194 -1.41 30.40 1.44
CA THR A 194 -1.85 31.45 2.40
C THR A 194 -2.89 32.34 1.74
N LEU A 195 -3.95 32.69 2.46
CA LEU A 195 -5.09 33.47 1.95
C LEU A 195 -5.25 34.76 2.76
N HIS A 196 -4.94 35.91 2.15
CA HIS A 196 -5.30 37.19 2.73
C HIS A 196 -6.75 37.48 2.40
N GLN A 197 -7.60 37.22 3.36
CA GLN A 197 -9.05 37.28 3.18
C GLN A 197 -9.58 38.71 3.24
N THR A 198 -10.49 39.05 2.33
CA THR A 198 -11.11 40.37 2.23
C THR A 198 -12.60 40.24 1.88
N GLY A 199 -13.40 41.28 2.21
CA GLY A 199 -14.83 41.32 1.90
C GLY A 199 -15.71 40.70 2.99
N ASP A 200 -16.96 40.43 2.63
CA ASP A 200 -18.02 40.00 3.57
C ASP A 200 -18.08 38.46 3.72
N TYR A 201 -17.32 37.74 2.92
CA TYR A 201 -17.26 36.25 2.95
C TYR A 201 -15.86 35.84 3.40
N ILE A 202 -15.76 35.31 4.61
CA ILE A 202 -14.50 34.91 5.23
C ILE A 202 -14.54 33.41 5.56
N LEU A 203 -13.68 32.64 4.95
CA LEU A 203 -13.49 31.22 5.25
C LEU A 203 -12.85 31.09 6.63
N THR A 204 -13.49 30.36 7.55
CA THR A 204 -12.98 30.15 8.92
C THR A 204 -12.60 28.70 9.19
N ARG A 205 -13.15 27.78 8.38
CA ARG A 205 -12.85 26.36 8.45
C ARG A 205 -12.96 25.75 7.05
N PHE A 206 -12.06 24.85 6.73
CA PHE A 206 -12.16 23.94 5.59
C PHE A 206 -11.40 22.66 5.95
N GLU A 207 -12.13 21.57 6.11
CA GLU A 207 -11.56 20.30 6.52
C GLU A 207 -12.20 19.15 5.75
N GLY A 208 -11.42 18.12 5.45
CA GLY A 208 -11.92 16.88 4.86
C GLY A 208 -10.84 15.83 4.75
N GLY A 209 -11.22 14.57 4.95
CA GLY A 209 -10.36 13.40 4.81
C GLY A 209 -9.32 13.24 5.92
N GLU A 210 -8.70 12.06 5.96
CA GLU A 210 -7.74 11.65 6.99
C GLU A 210 -6.42 11.12 6.39
N ALA A 211 -6.44 10.62 5.15
CA ALA A 211 -5.29 10.04 4.49
C ALA A 211 -5.24 10.39 3.00
N SER A 212 -4.03 10.65 2.47
CA SER A 212 -3.81 11.01 1.06
C SER A 212 -4.30 9.94 0.07
N ASN A 213 -4.22 8.69 0.46
CA ASN A 213 -4.55 7.52 -0.35
C ASN A 213 -6.00 7.03 -0.20
N ILE A 214 -6.87 7.83 0.42
CA ILE A 214 -8.32 7.56 0.51
C ILE A 214 -9.09 8.75 -0.04
N SER A 215 -10.05 8.50 -0.92
CA SER A 215 -10.99 9.53 -1.36
C SER A 215 -11.95 9.86 -0.20
N PRO A 216 -12.07 11.12 0.24
CA PRO A 216 -12.81 11.46 1.46
C PRO A 216 -14.33 11.35 1.27
N ALA A 217 -14.98 10.68 2.22
CA ALA A 217 -16.44 10.55 2.27
C ALA A 217 -17.16 11.77 2.88
N TYR A 218 -16.42 12.65 3.56
CA TYR A 218 -16.97 13.81 4.24
C TYR A 218 -15.99 14.99 4.19
N ALA A 219 -16.54 16.20 4.02
CA ALA A 219 -15.80 17.43 4.14
C ALA A 219 -16.71 18.54 4.69
N VAL A 220 -16.16 19.51 5.41
CA VAL A 220 -16.89 20.60 6.05
C VAL A 220 -16.16 21.94 5.91
N ALA A 221 -16.92 23.01 5.72
CA ALA A 221 -16.41 24.37 5.80
C ALA A 221 -17.34 25.25 6.64
N GLU A 222 -16.75 26.28 7.25
CA GLU A 222 -17.49 27.37 7.91
C GLU A 222 -17.09 28.71 7.27
N VAL A 223 -18.08 29.53 7.02
CA VAL A 223 -17.90 30.83 6.35
C VAL A 223 -18.65 31.89 7.16
N LYS A 224 -17.92 32.92 7.62
CA LYS A 224 -18.57 34.15 8.09
C LYS A 224 -19.12 34.90 6.89
N CYS A 225 -20.41 35.17 6.89
CA CYS A 225 -21.07 35.78 5.73
C CYS A 225 -22.47 36.31 6.12
N PRO A 226 -23.13 37.13 5.25
CA PRO A 226 -24.49 37.55 5.44
C PRO A 226 -25.47 36.34 5.49
N ALA A 227 -26.58 36.49 6.24
CA ALA A 227 -27.52 35.40 6.51
C ALA A 227 -28.15 34.76 5.26
N GLU A 228 -28.29 35.54 4.17
CA GLU A 228 -28.83 35.04 2.90
C GLU A 228 -27.87 34.14 2.11
N ALA A 229 -26.61 33.99 2.54
CA ALA A 229 -25.61 33.17 1.86
C ALA A 229 -26.05 31.71 1.68
N ALA A 230 -26.79 31.16 2.63
CA ALA A 230 -27.24 29.78 2.56
C ALA A 230 -28.10 29.49 1.31
N SER A 231 -28.87 30.47 0.85
CA SER A 231 -29.71 30.32 -0.33
C SER A 231 -28.99 30.39 -1.66
N LYS A 232 -27.70 30.76 -1.66
CA LYS A 232 -26.83 30.85 -2.86
C LYS A 232 -26.18 29.54 -3.25
N ILE A 233 -26.16 28.56 -2.31
CA ILE A 233 -25.55 27.24 -2.57
C ILE A 233 -26.67 26.28 -2.99
N ALA A 234 -26.54 25.72 -4.18
CA ALA A 234 -27.42 24.67 -4.69
C ALA A 234 -26.52 23.54 -5.26
N ALA A 235 -26.33 22.48 -4.48
CA ALA A 235 -25.51 21.34 -4.86
C ALA A 235 -26.05 20.04 -4.25
N GLU A 236 -25.95 18.96 -5.00
CA GLU A 236 -26.33 17.62 -4.52
C GLU A 236 -25.34 17.11 -3.46
N LYS A 237 -25.86 16.39 -2.45
CA LYS A 237 -25.05 15.85 -1.34
C LYS A 237 -24.30 16.94 -0.56
N VAL A 238 -24.86 18.14 -0.52
CA VAL A 238 -24.36 19.28 0.26
C VAL A 238 -25.46 19.79 1.17
N THR A 239 -25.13 19.90 2.45
CA THR A 239 -26.02 20.47 3.48
C THR A 239 -25.47 21.83 3.91
N VAL A 240 -26.33 22.85 3.93
CA VAL A 240 -25.99 24.19 4.40
C VAL A 240 -26.82 24.53 5.63
N THR A 241 -26.14 24.76 6.75
CA THR A 241 -26.74 25.07 8.03
C THR A 241 -26.33 26.48 8.47
N PRO A 242 -27.28 27.38 8.77
CA PRO A 242 -26.96 28.66 9.38
C PRO A 242 -26.30 28.47 10.76
N ILE A 243 -25.25 29.24 11.03
CA ILE A 243 -24.57 29.32 12.33
C ILE A 243 -24.46 30.76 12.76
N ASP A 244 -23.97 31.01 13.99
CA ASP A 244 -23.80 32.37 14.47
C ASP A 244 -22.76 33.14 13.62
N GLY A 245 -23.21 34.20 12.97
CA GLY A 245 -22.41 35.05 12.10
C GLY A 245 -22.06 34.45 10.74
N GLY A 246 -22.71 33.34 10.28
CA GLY A 246 -22.41 32.75 9.01
C GLY A 246 -23.16 31.47 8.66
N ILE A 247 -22.48 30.62 7.91
CA ILE A 247 -22.98 29.30 7.50
C ILE A 247 -21.94 28.20 7.68
N ARG A 248 -22.42 26.99 7.91
CA ARG A 248 -21.67 25.74 7.83
C ARG A 248 -22.14 24.98 6.59
N VAL A 249 -21.17 24.53 5.79
CA VAL A 249 -21.40 23.77 4.56
C VAL A 249 -20.75 22.40 4.72
N GLU A 250 -21.53 21.35 4.57
CA GLU A 250 -21.11 19.96 4.71
C GLU A 250 -21.33 19.24 3.39
N ALA A 251 -20.34 18.52 2.92
CA ALA A 251 -20.41 17.75 1.68
C ALA A 251 -20.17 16.26 1.96
N GLU A 252 -21.00 15.42 1.35
CA GLU A 252 -20.89 13.97 1.40
C GLU A 252 -20.22 13.44 0.12
N GLY A 253 -19.43 12.38 0.27
CA GLY A 253 -18.76 11.66 -0.80
C GLY A 253 -18.92 10.16 -0.66
N VAL A 254 -18.08 9.41 -1.39
CA VAL A 254 -17.96 7.95 -1.30
C VAL A 254 -16.49 7.60 -1.19
N ALA A 255 -16.10 7.03 -0.05
CA ALA A 255 -14.73 6.63 0.20
C ALA A 255 -14.33 5.44 -0.68
N VAL A 256 -13.17 5.56 -1.32
CA VAL A 256 -12.51 4.50 -2.08
C VAL A 256 -10.99 4.67 -1.94
N HIS A 257 -10.24 3.63 -2.27
CA HIS A 257 -8.79 3.72 -2.31
C HIS A 257 -8.33 4.74 -3.38
N GLY A 258 -7.32 5.56 -3.06
CA GLY A 258 -6.83 6.64 -3.92
C GLY A 258 -6.18 6.19 -5.24
N SER A 259 -5.96 4.89 -5.44
CA SER A 259 -5.53 4.34 -6.74
C SER A 259 -6.67 4.16 -7.74
N THR A 260 -7.92 4.19 -7.27
CA THR A 260 -9.14 4.03 -8.08
C THR A 260 -10.18 5.10 -7.72
N PRO A 261 -9.80 6.39 -7.74
CA PRO A 261 -10.66 7.47 -7.28
C PRO A 261 -11.95 7.62 -8.12
N GLU A 262 -11.95 7.12 -9.35
CA GLU A 262 -13.11 7.09 -10.26
C GLU A 262 -14.26 6.19 -9.79
N LEU A 263 -14.00 5.28 -8.84
CA LEU A 263 -15.04 4.45 -8.23
C LEU A 263 -15.70 5.13 -7.02
N GLY A 264 -15.19 6.27 -6.60
CA GLY A 264 -15.66 7.05 -5.46
C GLY A 264 -16.21 8.41 -5.83
N GLU A 265 -16.48 9.22 -4.81
CA GLU A 265 -16.86 10.61 -4.94
C GLU A 265 -16.11 11.45 -3.89
N ASN A 266 -15.33 12.41 -4.32
CA ASN A 266 -14.49 13.21 -3.43
C ASN A 266 -15.30 14.33 -2.75
N ALA A 267 -15.47 14.25 -1.43
CA ALA A 267 -16.20 15.26 -0.67
C ALA A 267 -15.48 16.63 -0.62
N ILE A 268 -14.14 16.67 -0.66
CA ILE A 268 -13.36 17.92 -0.68
C ILE A 268 -13.63 18.68 -1.98
N GLY A 269 -13.60 17.98 -3.12
CA GLY A 269 -13.90 18.58 -4.42
C GLY A 269 -15.34 19.12 -4.48
N ARG A 270 -16.30 18.33 -3.98
CA ARG A 270 -17.72 18.72 -3.89
C ARG A 270 -17.90 19.96 -3.01
N LEU A 271 -17.24 20.01 -1.86
CA LEU A 271 -17.27 21.16 -0.95
C LEU A 271 -16.71 22.41 -1.62
N ALA A 272 -15.58 22.31 -2.32
CA ALA A 272 -14.99 23.44 -3.03
C ALA A 272 -15.91 23.98 -4.14
N MET A 273 -16.56 23.07 -4.90
CA MET A 273 -17.55 23.44 -5.92
C MET A 273 -18.80 24.14 -5.33
N ALA A 274 -19.22 23.73 -4.15
CA ALA A 274 -20.33 24.38 -3.44
C ALA A 274 -19.94 25.79 -2.97
N LEU A 275 -18.76 25.95 -2.36
CA LEU A 275 -18.25 27.21 -1.86
C LEU A 275 -17.96 28.21 -2.99
N ALA A 276 -17.54 27.74 -4.17
CA ALA A 276 -17.29 28.58 -5.34
C ALA A 276 -18.57 29.32 -5.85
N GLN A 277 -19.77 28.93 -5.41
CA GLN A 277 -21.01 29.64 -5.70
C GLN A 277 -21.18 30.90 -4.83
N LEU A 278 -20.40 31.05 -3.78
CA LEU A 278 -20.40 32.23 -2.94
C LEU A 278 -19.48 33.33 -3.50
N PRO A 279 -19.83 34.60 -3.34
CA PRO A 279 -19.05 35.70 -3.92
C PRO A 279 -17.83 36.04 -3.05
N PHE A 280 -16.95 35.07 -2.85
CA PHE A 280 -15.64 35.34 -2.27
C PHE A 280 -14.84 36.27 -3.17
N THR A 281 -14.01 37.11 -2.58
CA THR A 281 -13.16 38.09 -3.27
C THR A 281 -11.67 37.85 -2.98
N GLY A 282 -10.80 38.44 -3.80
CA GLY A 282 -9.35 38.36 -3.62
C GLY A 282 -8.81 36.91 -3.64
N GLU A 283 -7.79 36.68 -2.83
CA GLU A 283 -7.06 35.40 -2.84
C GLU A 283 -7.94 34.19 -2.45
N THR A 284 -8.92 34.39 -1.55
CA THR A 284 -9.85 33.33 -1.17
C THR A 284 -10.73 32.92 -2.35
N GLY A 285 -11.29 33.90 -3.09
CA GLY A 285 -12.10 33.63 -4.28
C GLY A 285 -11.30 32.91 -5.37
N GLU A 286 -10.08 33.39 -5.64
CA GLU A 286 -9.17 32.75 -6.61
C GLU A 286 -8.79 31.31 -6.20
N CYS A 287 -8.50 31.10 -4.92
CA CYS A 287 -8.14 29.78 -4.40
C CYS A 287 -9.30 28.77 -4.52
N LEU A 288 -10.51 29.17 -4.07
CA LEU A 288 -11.68 28.31 -4.17
C LEU A 288 -12.10 28.03 -5.61
N ALA A 289 -11.97 29.04 -6.51
CA ALA A 289 -12.18 28.84 -7.94
C ALA A 289 -11.16 27.83 -8.51
N PHE A 290 -9.89 27.96 -8.17
CA PHE A 290 -8.86 27.01 -8.60
C PHE A 290 -9.18 25.58 -8.12
N VAL A 291 -9.48 25.39 -6.82
CA VAL A 291 -9.79 24.06 -6.29
C VAL A 291 -11.05 23.48 -6.95
N SER A 292 -12.09 24.30 -7.11
CA SER A 292 -13.34 23.88 -7.76
C SER A 292 -13.15 23.51 -9.25
N GLU A 293 -12.42 24.32 -10.01
CA GLU A 293 -12.32 24.19 -11.47
C GLU A 293 -11.20 23.24 -11.92
N ARG A 294 -10.13 23.10 -11.11
CA ARG A 294 -8.92 22.36 -11.48
C ARG A 294 -8.72 21.05 -10.76
N LEU A 295 -9.40 20.90 -9.65
CA LEU A 295 -9.37 19.66 -8.86
C LEU A 295 -10.78 19.06 -8.81
N GLY A 296 -11.74 19.76 -8.21
CA GLY A 296 -13.14 19.43 -8.24
C GLY A 296 -13.39 17.93 -8.05
N MET A 297 -14.08 17.34 -9.03
CA MET A 297 -14.32 15.90 -9.11
C MET A 297 -13.41 15.18 -10.11
N GLU A 298 -12.34 15.84 -10.57
CA GLU A 298 -11.37 15.21 -11.49
C GLU A 298 -10.59 14.10 -10.77
N THR A 299 -10.39 12.99 -11.47
CA THR A 299 -9.68 11.82 -10.96
C THR A 299 -8.38 11.51 -11.69
N HIS A 300 -8.09 12.25 -12.77
CA HIS A 300 -6.87 12.08 -13.58
C HIS A 300 -6.04 13.37 -13.66
N GLY A 301 -6.45 14.42 -12.95
CA GLY A 301 -5.78 15.73 -12.97
C GLY A 301 -5.78 16.39 -14.35
N GLU A 302 -6.89 16.27 -15.08
CA GLU A 302 -7.08 16.75 -16.45
C GLU A 302 -6.73 18.23 -16.57
N SER A 303 -7.32 19.03 -15.69
CA SER A 303 -7.13 20.49 -15.67
C SER A 303 -5.74 20.93 -15.16
N LEU A 304 -4.99 20.04 -14.52
CA LEU A 304 -3.59 20.24 -14.17
C LEU A 304 -2.63 19.81 -15.29
N GLY A 305 -3.14 19.21 -16.37
CA GLY A 305 -2.34 18.67 -17.47
C GLY A 305 -1.66 17.34 -17.11
N LEU A 306 -2.26 16.55 -16.23
CA LEU A 306 -1.78 15.26 -15.77
C LEU A 306 -2.51 14.07 -16.40
N ALA A 307 -3.55 14.27 -17.20
CA ALA A 307 -4.28 13.21 -17.88
C ALA A 307 -3.36 12.47 -18.86
N MET A 308 -2.55 11.57 -18.32
CA MET A 308 -1.57 10.76 -19.05
C MET A 308 -1.94 9.29 -18.93
N ARG A 309 -1.60 8.52 -19.96
CA ARG A 309 -1.93 7.10 -20.04
C ARG A 309 -0.82 6.34 -20.73
N ASP A 310 -0.65 5.06 -20.34
CA ASP A 310 0.09 4.10 -21.14
C ASP A 310 -0.77 2.90 -21.57
N GLY A 311 -0.23 2.07 -22.46
CA GLY A 311 -0.91 0.86 -22.94
C GLY A 311 -0.77 -0.34 -22.01
N ILE A 312 -0.04 -0.21 -20.90
CA ILE A 312 0.31 -1.30 -19.98
C ILE A 312 -0.46 -1.17 -18.67
N SER A 313 -0.38 -0.02 -18.02
CA SER A 313 -0.97 0.23 -16.70
C SER A 313 -2.15 1.20 -16.71
N GLY A 314 -2.54 1.70 -17.89
CA GLY A 314 -3.73 2.55 -18.05
C GLY A 314 -3.49 4.01 -17.66
N ASP A 315 -4.52 4.65 -17.11
CA ASP A 315 -4.53 6.09 -16.83
C ASP A 315 -3.76 6.45 -15.56
N LEU A 316 -3.17 7.65 -15.54
CA LEU A 316 -2.75 8.30 -14.30
C LEU A 316 -3.99 8.57 -13.44
N THR A 317 -3.91 8.36 -12.14
CA THR A 317 -4.96 8.75 -11.20
C THR A 317 -4.45 9.77 -10.19
N MET A 318 -5.33 10.66 -9.76
CA MET A 318 -5.05 11.69 -8.76
C MET A 318 -6.22 11.78 -7.77
N ASN A 319 -5.90 11.72 -6.49
CA ASN A 319 -6.85 11.88 -5.39
C ASN A 319 -6.38 12.98 -4.45
N VAL A 320 -7.25 13.95 -4.15
CA VAL A 320 -7.05 14.89 -3.03
C VAL A 320 -7.65 14.25 -1.79
N GLY A 321 -6.81 13.68 -0.95
CA GLY A 321 -7.24 12.86 0.18
C GLY A 321 -7.46 13.63 1.47
N VAL A 322 -6.76 14.75 1.68
CA VAL A 322 -6.89 15.60 2.88
C VAL A 322 -6.91 17.07 2.51
N ALA A 323 -7.75 17.82 3.19
CA ALA A 323 -7.72 19.28 3.16
C ALA A 323 -7.85 19.85 4.56
N SER A 324 -7.09 20.90 4.87
CA SER A 324 -7.17 21.64 6.12
C SER A 324 -6.98 23.13 5.90
N PHE A 325 -7.68 23.94 6.68
CA PHE A 325 -7.51 25.39 6.70
C PHE A 325 -7.13 25.85 8.10
N GLU A 326 -5.88 26.21 8.26
CA GLU A 326 -5.30 26.65 9.53
C GLU A 326 -4.37 27.85 9.31
N ASN A 327 -4.35 28.77 10.29
CA ASN A 327 -3.46 29.95 10.24
C ASN A 327 -3.55 30.73 8.93
N GLU A 328 -4.77 30.94 8.42
CA GLU A 328 -5.05 31.59 7.12
C GLU A 328 -4.42 30.85 5.90
N ALA A 329 -4.11 29.57 6.01
CA ALA A 329 -3.56 28.80 4.91
C ALA A 329 -4.43 27.55 4.62
N LEU A 330 -4.76 27.36 3.35
CA LEU A 330 -5.39 26.12 2.86
C LEU A 330 -4.30 25.15 2.40
N SER A 331 -4.27 23.99 3.02
CA SER A 331 -3.40 22.88 2.66
C SER A 331 -4.20 21.76 2.00
N LEU A 332 -3.68 21.22 0.92
CA LEU A 332 -4.24 20.10 0.16
C LEU A 332 -3.21 18.98 0.07
N THR A 333 -3.52 17.82 0.63
CA THR A 333 -2.69 16.63 0.54
C THR A 333 -3.30 15.64 -0.45
N PHE A 334 -2.48 15.15 -1.36
CA PHE A 334 -2.92 14.31 -2.48
C PHE A 334 -2.04 13.09 -2.68
N SER A 335 -2.59 12.12 -3.44
CA SER A 335 -1.86 10.98 -3.98
C SER A 335 -2.05 10.93 -5.49
N VAL A 336 -0.94 10.85 -6.22
CA VAL A 336 -0.92 10.63 -7.68
C VAL A 336 -0.31 9.25 -7.95
N ARG A 337 -0.99 8.46 -8.80
CA ARG A 337 -0.49 7.18 -9.30
C ARG A 337 -0.24 7.31 -10.79
N TYR A 338 1.01 7.32 -11.21
CA TYR A 338 1.37 7.53 -12.61
C TYR A 338 1.75 6.22 -13.31
N PRO A 339 1.44 6.09 -14.62
CA PRO A 339 1.67 4.88 -15.40
C PRO A 339 3.12 4.39 -15.38
N VAL A 340 3.30 3.07 -15.46
CA VAL A 340 4.59 2.38 -15.26
C VAL A 340 5.65 2.70 -16.32
N THR A 341 5.25 3.19 -17.50
CA THR A 341 6.20 3.56 -18.57
C THR A 341 6.52 5.05 -18.58
N LEU A 342 5.91 5.86 -17.72
CA LEU A 342 6.15 7.30 -17.67
C LEU A 342 7.27 7.61 -16.67
N PRO A 343 8.26 8.44 -17.06
CA PRO A 343 9.30 8.86 -16.15
C PRO A 343 8.79 9.93 -15.17
N TYR A 344 9.30 9.92 -13.95
CA TYR A 344 9.03 10.93 -12.92
C TYR A 344 9.24 12.35 -13.41
N GLU A 345 10.30 12.59 -14.18
CA GLU A 345 10.70 13.88 -14.77
C GLU A 345 9.66 14.46 -15.75
N LEU A 346 8.74 13.61 -16.22
CA LEU A 346 7.62 14.05 -17.04
C LEU A 346 6.41 14.45 -16.20
N VAL A 347 6.16 13.74 -15.12
CA VAL A 347 4.94 13.84 -14.29
C VAL A 347 5.07 14.95 -13.24
N TYR A 348 6.11 14.90 -12.43
CA TYR A 348 6.29 15.82 -11.30
C TYR A 348 6.36 17.30 -11.70
N PRO A 349 7.11 17.73 -12.75
CA PRO A 349 7.12 19.14 -13.12
C PRO A 349 5.76 19.68 -13.59
N ARG A 350 4.91 18.84 -14.16
CA ARG A 350 3.54 19.22 -14.55
C ARG A 350 2.65 19.39 -13.32
N LEU A 351 2.71 18.46 -12.39
CA LEU A 351 2.02 18.54 -11.10
C LEU A 351 2.39 19.84 -10.36
N LYS A 352 3.68 20.09 -10.19
CA LYS A 352 4.21 21.28 -9.54
C LYS A 352 3.75 22.56 -10.23
N ARG A 353 3.86 22.62 -11.56
CA ARG A 353 3.38 23.76 -12.33
C ARG A 353 1.89 23.99 -12.15
N GLY A 354 1.08 22.93 -12.17
CA GLY A 354 -0.37 23.00 -12.01
C GLY A 354 -0.76 23.69 -10.70
N PHE A 355 -0.20 23.25 -9.57
CA PHE A 355 -0.45 23.86 -8.28
C PHE A 355 0.15 25.27 -8.14
N THR A 356 1.35 25.51 -8.66
CA THR A 356 1.98 26.85 -8.65
C THR A 356 1.14 27.88 -9.38
N LEU A 357 0.50 27.53 -10.51
CA LEU A 357 -0.44 28.41 -11.22
C LEU A 357 -1.67 28.76 -10.38
N GLY A 358 -2.08 27.91 -9.45
CA GLY A 358 -3.11 28.16 -8.44
C GLY A 358 -2.61 28.94 -7.22
N GLY A 359 -1.36 29.39 -7.19
CA GLY A 359 -0.77 30.10 -6.07
C GLY A 359 -0.37 29.22 -4.88
N PHE A 360 -0.35 27.91 -5.05
CA PHE A 360 0.06 26.96 -4.03
C PHE A 360 1.59 26.75 -4.06
N THR A 361 2.15 26.53 -2.88
CA THR A 361 3.57 26.18 -2.66
C THR A 361 3.67 24.77 -2.11
N GLU A 362 4.59 23.99 -2.63
CA GLU A 362 4.90 22.65 -2.14
C GLU A 362 5.50 22.71 -0.73
N THR A 363 4.93 21.97 0.20
CA THR A 363 5.42 21.85 1.59
C THR A 363 5.98 20.47 1.87
N GLU A 364 5.40 19.45 1.25
CA GLU A 364 5.87 18.06 1.38
C GLU A 364 5.75 17.33 0.04
N MET A 365 6.68 16.42 -0.24
CA MET A 365 6.63 15.53 -1.39
C MET A 365 7.40 14.25 -1.13
N THR A 366 6.75 13.12 -1.34
CA THR A 366 7.37 11.79 -1.35
C THR A 366 7.20 11.16 -2.73
N HIS A 367 8.14 10.31 -3.11
CA HIS A 367 8.13 9.64 -4.39
C HIS A 367 8.57 8.19 -4.26
N ALA A 368 7.73 7.27 -4.74
CA ALA A 368 8.10 5.90 -5.00
C ALA A 368 8.09 5.67 -6.52
N ALA A 369 9.20 5.23 -7.08
CA ALA A 369 9.33 5.01 -8.52
C ALA A 369 8.37 3.93 -9.02
N ALA A 370 7.97 4.02 -10.28
CA ALA A 370 7.22 2.95 -10.91
C ALA A 370 8.08 1.69 -11.06
N LEU A 371 7.47 0.53 -10.87
CA LEU A 371 8.05 -0.77 -11.17
C LEU A 371 7.41 -1.32 -12.45
N TYR A 372 8.22 -1.81 -13.38
CA TYR A 372 7.71 -2.60 -14.50
C TYR A 372 8.77 -3.60 -14.99
N ILE A 373 8.39 -4.86 -14.99
CA ILE A 373 9.19 -5.94 -15.58
C ILE A 373 8.44 -6.51 -16.79
N PRO A 374 9.04 -6.46 -18.00
CA PRO A 374 8.38 -6.93 -19.21
C PRO A 374 7.91 -8.38 -19.13
N LYS A 375 6.73 -8.66 -19.67
CA LYS A 375 6.09 -9.98 -19.58
C LYS A 375 6.87 -11.11 -20.27
N ASP A 376 7.76 -10.78 -21.18
CA ASP A 376 8.65 -11.72 -21.88
C ASP A 376 10.00 -11.93 -21.18
N SER A 377 10.22 -11.29 -20.01
CA SER A 377 11.41 -11.52 -19.18
C SER A 377 11.44 -12.93 -18.63
N GLU A 378 12.63 -13.39 -18.27
CA GLU A 378 12.82 -14.73 -17.68
C GLU A 378 12.04 -14.91 -16.38
N LEU A 379 12.11 -13.93 -15.49
CA LEU A 379 11.40 -13.93 -14.21
C LEU A 379 9.89 -14.13 -14.41
N ILE A 380 9.26 -13.29 -15.25
CA ILE A 380 7.81 -13.35 -15.46
C ILE A 380 7.41 -14.67 -16.09
N ARG A 381 8.15 -15.15 -17.10
CA ARG A 381 7.84 -16.43 -17.75
C ARG A 381 7.95 -17.62 -16.78
N ARG A 382 8.97 -17.63 -15.90
CA ARG A 382 9.14 -18.70 -14.91
C ARG A 382 8.00 -18.71 -13.90
N LEU A 383 7.65 -17.55 -13.32
CA LEU A 383 6.59 -17.45 -12.31
C LEU A 383 5.19 -17.73 -12.87
N LEU A 384 4.85 -17.21 -14.07
CA LEU A 384 3.58 -17.56 -14.73
C LEU A 384 3.52 -19.05 -15.07
N GLY A 385 4.63 -19.63 -15.54
CA GLY A 385 4.70 -21.08 -15.79
C GLY A 385 4.47 -21.91 -14.52
N VAL A 386 4.96 -21.45 -13.37
CA VAL A 386 4.66 -22.07 -12.06
C VAL A 386 3.18 -21.96 -11.74
N TYR A 387 2.60 -20.75 -11.83
CA TYR A 387 1.20 -20.56 -11.52
C TYR A 387 0.29 -21.45 -12.41
N GLU A 388 0.54 -21.46 -13.70
CA GLU A 388 -0.22 -22.29 -14.66
C GLU A 388 -0.08 -23.79 -14.36
N ALA A 389 1.13 -24.26 -13.99
CA ALA A 389 1.36 -25.65 -13.64
C ALA A 389 0.66 -26.07 -12.33
N GLU A 390 0.62 -25.17 -11.35
CA GLU A 390 0.04 -25.43 -10.02
C GLU A 390 -1.49 -25.31 -10.00
N THR A 391 -2.05 -24.39 -10.81
CA THR A 391 -3.50 -24.12 -10.79
C THR A 391 -4.24 -24.73 -11.98
N GLY A 392 -3.55 -25.00 -13.08
CA GLY A 392 -4.16 -25.39 -14.35
C GLY A 392 -4.79 -24.23 -15.12
N GLU A 393 -4.67 -23.00 -14.63
CA GLU A 393 -5.27 -21.79 -15.21
C GLU A 393 -4.23 -21.03 -16.03
N LYS A 394 -4.59 -20.61 -17.25
CA LYS A 394 -3.76 -19.67 -18.01
C LYS A 394 -3.81 -18.31 -17.37
N ALA A 395 -2.67 -17.64 -17.35
CA ALA A 395 -2.53 -16.38 -16.64
C ALA A 395 -1.76 -15.32 -17.45
N GLU A 396 -2.21 -14.09 -17.32
CA GLU A 396 -1.48 -12.89 -17.77
C GLU A 396 -1.09 -12.05 -16.57
N PRO A 397 0.08 -11.40 -16.58
CA PRO A 397 0.49 -10.56 -15.49
C PRO A 397 -0.36 -9.29 -15.43
N LYS A 398 -0.47 -8.71 -14.22
CA LYS A 398 -1.27 -7.51 -13.95
C LYS A 398 -0.38 -6.33 -13.63
N CYS A 399 -0.90 -5.10 -13.85
CA CYS A 399 -0.38 -3.88 -13.25
C CYS A 399 -1.37 -3.34 -12.22
N ILE A 400 -0.86 -2.83 -11.10
CA ILE A 400 -1.65 -2.25 -10.02
C ILE A 400 -1.29 -0.79 -9.77
N GLY A 401 -2.21 -0.08 -9.12
CA GLY A 401 -1.97 1.30 -8.65
C GLY A 401 -1.30 1.37 -7.27
N GLY A 402 -1.21 0.24 -6.56
CA GLY A 402 -0.52 0.09 -5.27
C GLY A 402 0.99 -0.01 -5.39
N GLY A 403 1.63 -0.32 -4.27
CA GLY A 403 3.04 -0.64 -4.20
C GLY A 403 3.26 -1.68 -3.11
N THR A 404 4.25 -2.51 -3.29
CA THR A 404 4.70 -3.55 -2.36
C THR A 404 6.21 -3.46 -2.21
N TYR A 405 6.81 -4.31 -1.40
CA TYR A 405 8.27 -4.45 -1.35
C TYR A 405 8.94 -4.76 -2.70
N ALA A 406 8.19 -5.17 -3.72
CA ALA A 406 8.75 -5.35 -5.05
C ALA A 406 9.48 -4.11 -5.58
N LYS A 407 9.07 -2.89 -5.15
CA LYS A 407 9.76 -1.64 -5.50
C LYS A 407 11.09 -1.42 -4.80
N SER A 408 11.35 -2.12 -3.71
CA SER A 408 12.51 -1.89 -2.86
C SER A 408 13.78 -2.58 -3.33
N MET A 409 13.64 -3.56 -4.24
CA MET A 409 14.77 -4.31 -4.78
C MET A 409 14.65 -4.52 -6.30
N PRO A 410 15.77 -4.58 -7.04
CA PRO A 410 15.73 -4.87 -8.47
C PRO A 410 15.24 -6.30 -8.74
N ASN A 411 14.56 -6.48 -9.86
CA ASN A 411 14.08 -7.79 -10.33
C ASN A 411 13.21 -8.56 -9.33
N ILE A 412 12.43 -7.87 -8.53
CA ILE A 412 11.38 -8.42 -7.67
C ILE A 412 10.01 -8.04 -8.25
N VAL A 413 9.06 -8.95 -8.16
CA VAL A 413 7.65 -8.75 -8.54
C VAL A 413 6.74 -9.33 -7.47
N ALA A 414 5.48 -8.90 -7.37
CA ALA A 414 4.55 -9.51 -6.43
C ALA A 414 3.90 -10.78 -7.04
N PHE A 415 3.84 -11.86 -6.23
CA PHE A 415 3.38 -13.19 -6.65
C PHE A 415 2.65 -13.89 -5.51
N GLY A 416 1.33 -13.72 -5.45
CA GLY A 416 0.46 -14.18 -4.36
C GLY A 416 0.45 -13.19 -3.18
N PRO A 417 -0.27 -13.48 -2.07
CA PRO A 417 -0.88 -14.80 -1.77
C PRO A 417 -2.36 -14.92 -2.19
N ILE A 418 -2.98 -13.83 -2.67
CA ILE A 418 -4.42 -13.74 -2.90
C ILE A 418 -4.78 -14.35 -4.26
N PHE A 419 -5.68 -15.34 -4.27
CA PHE A 419 -6.15 -15.95 -5.50
C PHE A 419 -7.32 -15.18 -6.12
N PRO A 420 -7.51 -15.27 -7.45
CA PRO A 420 -8.70 -14.73 -8.09
C PRO A 420 -9.98 -15.25 -7.45
N GLY A 421 -10.84 -14.32 -7.00
CA GLY A 421 -12.11 -14.64 -6.35
C GLY A 421 -12.05 -14.87 -4.83
N ASP A 422 -10.87 -14.86 -4.22
CA ASP A 422 -10.76 -14.84 -2.77
C ASP A 422 -11.22 -13.48 -2.21
N GLU A 423 -11.76 -13.50 -1.00
CA GLU A 423 -12.14 -12.28 -0.30
C GLU A 423 -10.89 -11.56 0.23
N VAL A 424 -10.69 -10.32 -0.22
CA VAL A 424 -9.58 -9.48 0.21
C VAL A 424 -9.89 -8.87 1.58
N ARG A 425 -9.15 -9.28 2.62
CA ARG A 425 -9.32 -8.85 4.02
C ARG A 425 -8.11 -8.14 4.60
N GLU A 426 -7.07 -7.93 3.83
CA GLU A 426 -5.94 -7.10 4.24
C GLU A 426 -6.41 -5.72 4.73
N HIS A 427 -5.80 -5.21 5.79
CA HIS A 427 -6.11 -3.93 6.44
C HIS A 427 -7.55 -3.78 6.98
N LYS A 428 -8.37 -4.84 6.95
CA LYS A 428 -9.76 -4.83 7.45
C LYS A 428 -9.89 -5.61 8.76
N PRO A 429 -10.91 -5.33 9.57
CA PRO A 429 -11.24 -6.19 10.70
C PRO A 429 -11.64 -7.60 10.22
N ASP A 430 -11.50 -8.58 11.12
CA ASP A 430 -11.73 -9.99 10.85
C ASP A 430 -10.86 -10.52 9.67
N GLU A 431 -9.62 -10.02 9.57
CA GLU A 431 -8.63 -10.56 8.64
C GLU A 431 -8.41 -12.05 8.93
N TYR A 432 -8.37 -12.84 7.86
CA TYR A 432 -8.12 -14.27 7.93
C TYR A 432 -7.48 -14.79 6.65
N MET A 433 -6.85 -15.96 6.78
CA MET A 433 -6.52 -16.80 5.62
C MET A 433 -7.14 -18.19 5.79
N GLU A 434 -7.71 -18.77 4.74
CA GLU A 434 -8.15 -20.16 4.78
C GLU A 434 -6.94 -21.07 4.94
N THR A 435 -7.01 -22.06 5.86
CA THR A 435 -5.87 -22.96 6.12
C THR A 435 -5.44 -23.72 4.87
N ARG A 436 -6.39 -24.05 3.98
CA ARG A 436 -6.07 -24.68 2.68
C ARG A 436 -5.27 -23.73 1.77
N ARG A 437 -5.54 -22.39 1.83
CA ARG A 437 -4.81 -21.38 1.06
C ARG A 437 -3.39 -21.19 1.57
N VAL A 438 -3.19 -21.27 2.90
CA VAL A 438 -1.84 -21.27 3.49
C VAL A 438 -1.00 -22.41 2.92
N MET A 439 -1.57 -23.63 2.85
CA MET A 439 -0.87 -24.79 2.27
C MET A 439 -0.62 -24.61 0.76
N GLN A 440 -1.63 -24.15 0.02
CA GLN A 440 -1.51 -23.92 -1.42
C GLN A 440 -0.46 -22.85 -1.74
N ASN A 441 -0.40 -21.77 -0.95
CA ASN A 441 0.65 -20.76 -1.06
C ASN A 441 2.03 -21.37 -0.81
N ALA A 442 2.19 -22.18 0.24
CA ALA A 442 3.46 -22.86 0.50
C ALA A 442 3.92 -23.74 -0.68
N GLU A 443 3.00 -24.46 -1.35
CA GLU A 443 3.29 -25.27 -2.52
C GLU A 443 3.72 -24.42 -3.72
N ILE A 444 2.98 -23.35 -4.02
CA ILE A 444 3.28 -22.45 -5.16
C ILE A 444 4.61 -21.72 -4.92
N ILE A 445 4.84 -21.22 -3.69
CA ILE A 445 6.09 -20.57 -3.30
C ILE A 445 7.27 -21.55 -3.43
N ALA A 446 7.13 -22.80 -3.00
CA ALA A 446 8.18 -23.81 -3.18
C ALA A 446 8.48 -24.07 -4.66
N SER A 447 7.45 -24.19 -5.49
CA SER A 447 7.60 -24.34 -6.93
C SER A 447 8.27 -23.13 -7.59
N ALA A 448 7.93 -21.90 -7.12
CA ALA A 448 8.55 -20.65 -7.59
C ALA A 448 10.01 -20.58 -7.17
N MET A 449 10.32 -20.81 -5.89
CA MET A 449 11.72 -20.87 -5.40
C MET A 449 12.56 -21.85 -6.21
N LYS A 450 12.02 -23.05 -6.45
CA LYS A 450 12.68 -24.07 -7.26
C LYS A 450 12.93 -23.57 -8.68
N ALA A 451 11.90 -23.05 -9.35
CA ALA A 451 11.99 -22.57 -10.72
C ALA A 451 12.99 -21.41 -10.89
N LEU A 452 13.12 -20.51 -9.90
CA LEU A 452 14.05 -19.38 -9.95
C LEU A 452 15.49 -19.81 -9.61
N ALA A 453 15.67 -20.85 -8.79
CA ALA A 453 16.97 -21.31 -8.32
C ALA A 453 17.61 -22.41 -9.19
N GLU A 454 16.90 -22.91 -10.21
CA GLU A 454 17.41 -23.75 -11.29
C GLU A 454 18.08 -22.85 -12.36
#